data_7ce66aa987b7ecff234559de3ce7e7e1
#
_entry.id   7ce66aa987b7ecff234559de3ce7e7e1
#
_cell.length_a   1.000
_cell.length_b   1.000
_cell.length_c   1.000
_cell.angle_alpha   90.00
_cell.angle_beta   90.00
_cell.angle_gamma   90.00
#
_symmetry.space_group_name_H-M   'P 1'
#
loop_
_entity.id
_entity.type
_entity.pdbx_description
1 polymer ?
#
loop_
_entity_poly.entity_id
_entity_poly.type
_entity_poly.pdbx_seq_one_letter_code
_entity_poly.pdbx_strand_id
1 'polypeptide(L)'
;MSGMSMRSPFLLREGGLAFWRWTERSIDAVSGGALNPLRHLGSLGFLCFWLLALSGSVLYVVLDTSAEGAYRSINEMSRQPWYLGGWLRSLHRYAADAFVVFTMAHLAREWLFGRYLSFRRFSWLTGVPLLPFAFVCAIGGFWLNWDRLGQFSAIATAEWLDALPVFASPLTRNFLHVASVGDRLFSLFVFIHLGVPLLLVFGLWFHIQRISRAAVFPPRRLAVGMTSTLVALSVALPVVSQGEADLSRVPATLALDWWLLFIHPLMYGTSAGVVWVLVAAAMTLLFVLPWLSRPLPVAVAKVDPANCNGCRRCFDDCPYAAITMVPHPNAKIGRQLAQVSADLCASCGICVGSCPSSTPFRSAAELVTGIDMPQMPLNGLRQQLESQLSAMQVEDRIVVIGCDRGANVKALAGADVMSMSLICTGMLPPSFIEYALRAGAAGVLVTG
;
A
#
# COMPACT_ATOMS: atom_id res chain seq x y z
N MET A 1 13.91 34.73 25.09
CA MET A 1 13.44 33.35 25.26
C MET A 1 13.36 32.74 23.86
N SER A 2 14.28 31.87 23.56
CA SER A 2 14.63 31.35 22.25
C SER A 2 13.54 30.42 21.70
N GLY A 3 13.10 30.68 20.47
CA GLY A 3 12.20 29.85 19.74
C GLY A 3 12.77 28.45 19.53
N MET A 4 12.18 27.46 20.19
CA MET A 4 12.45 26.05 20.01
C MET A 4 11.89 25.62 18.66
N SER A 5 12.79 25.46 17.70
CA SER A 5 12.54 25.08 16.31
C SER A 5 11.85 23.73 16.23
N MET A 6 10.59 23.70 15.82
CA MET A 6 9.84 22.49 15.42
C MET A 6 10.37 21.89 14.09
N ARG A 7 11.67 21.75 13.94
CA ARG A 7 12.32 21.16 12.75
C ARG A 7 12.61 19.67 12.85
N SER A 8 12.51 19.06 14.06
CA SER A 8 12.99 17.68 14.27
C SER A 8 12.24 16.56 13.54
N PRO A 9 10.90 16.53 13.41
CA PRO A 9 10.24 15.43 12.69
C PRO A 9 10.46 15.49 11.17
N PHE A 10 10.71 16.66 10.59
CA PHE A 10 11.03 16.82 9.18
C PHE A 10 12.42 16.28 8.83
N LEU A 11 13.42 16.50 9.67
CA LEU A 11 14.79 16.02 9.43
C LEU A 11 14.88 14.49 9.46
N LEU A 12 14.18 13.83 10.39
CA LEU A 12 14.12 12.36 10.45
C LEU A 12 13.46 11.75 9.19
N ARG A 13 12.39 12.37 8.72
CA ARG A 13 11.71 11.91 7.50
C ARG A 13 12.58 12.13 6.26
N GLU A 14 13.25 13.26 6.13
CA GLU A 14 14.15 13.57 5.01
C GLU A 14 15.34 12.62 4.96
N GLY A 15 15.98 12.35 6.10
CA GLY A 15 17.06 11.37 6.21
C GLY A 15 16.59 9.95 5.85
N GLY A 16 15.45 9.53 6.41
CA GLY A 16 14.84 8.24 6.09
C GLY A 16 14.46 8.11 4.61
N LEU A 17 13.93 9.17 4.00
CA LEU A 17 13.61 9.21 2.57
C LEU A 17 14.87 9.12 1.69
N ALA A 18 15.93 9.81 2.08
CA ALA A 18 17.21 9.75 1.37
C ALA A 18 17.81 8.34 1.41
N PHE A 19 17.81 7.70 2.59
CA PHE A 19 18.25 6.32 2.77
C PHE A 19 17.39 5.35 1.95
N TRP A 20 16.07 5.48 1.99
CA TRP A 20 15.16 4.64 1.22
C TRP A 20 15.39 4.74 -0.28
N ARG A 21 15.53 5.97 -0.79
CA ARG A 21 15.84 6.22 -2.21
C ARG A 21 17.21 5.68 -2.62
N TRP A 22 18.19 5.73 -1.74
CA TRP A 22 19.49 5.13 -1.98
C TRP A 22 19.34 3.60 -2.10
N THR A 23 18.62 2.95 -1.19
CA THR A 23 18.37 1.50 -1.22
C THR A 23 17.59 1.10 -2.49
N GLU A 24 16.53 1.84 -2.85
CA GLU A 24 15.79 1.58 -4.10
C GLU A 24 16.71 1.66 -5.32
N ARG A 25 17.56 2.69 -5.42
CA ARG A 25 18.51 2.85 -6.53
C ARG A 25 19.55 1.73 -6.59
N SER A 26 20.06 1.29 -5.44
CA SER A 26 21.02 0.19 -5.37
C SER A 26 20.41 -1.13 -5.86
N ILE A 27 19.16 -1.39 -5.50
CA ILE A 27 18.43 -2.57 -5.99
C ILE A 27 18.07 -2.43 -7.47
N ASP A 28 17.66 -1.23 -7.92
CA ASP A 28 17.37 -0.94 -9.33
C ASP A 28 18.59 -1.22 -10.23
N ALA A 29 19.80 -0.95 -9.75
CA ALA A 29 21.03 -1.21 -10.49
C ALA A 29 21.27 -2.71 -10.74
N VAL A 30 20.77 -3.58 -9.84
CA VAL A 30 20.95 -5.04 -9.93
C VAL A 30 19.76 -5.71 -10.64
N SER A 31 18.52 -5.35 -10.27
CA SER A 31 17.30 -6.04 -10.73
C SER A 31 16.54 -5.28 -11.81
N GLY A 32 16.89 -4.03 -12.05
CA GLY A 32 16.07 -3.10 -12.82
C GLY A 32 14.85 -2.61 -12.02
N GLY A 33 14.40 -1.38 -12.32
CA GLY A 33 13.32 -0.74 -11.57
C GLY A 33 11.99 -1.49 -11.59
N ALA A 34 11.72 -2.25 -12.65
CA ALA A 34 10.49 -3.05 -12.79
C ALA A 34 10.45 -4.27 -11.86
N LEU A 35 11.60 -4.80 -11.44
CA LEU A 35 11.70 -5.98 -10.58
C LEU A 35 12.16 -5.64 -9.15
N ASN A 36 12.29 -4.37 -8.82
CA ASN A 36 12.66 -3.94 -7.48
C ASN A 36 11.53 -4.23 -6.47
N PRO A 37 11.74 -5.14 -5.48
CA PRO A 37 10.69 -5.51 -4.52
C PRO A 37 10.21 -4.33 -3.67
N LEU A 38 11.08 -3.34 -3.37
CA LEU A 38 10.70 -2.17 -2.60
C LEU A 38 9.65 -1.29 -3.29
N ARG A 39 9.55 -1.40 -4.62
CA ARG A 39 8.51 -0.69 -5.39
C ARG A 39 7.18 -1.43 -5.41
N HIS A 40 7.16 -2.70 -5.02
CA HIS A 40 6.03 -3.62 -5.10
C HIS A 40 5.55 -4.14 -3.74
N LEU A 41 5.91 -3.49 -2.62
CA LEU A 41 5.64 -3.98 -1.26
C LEU A 41 4.16 -4.30 -1.01
N GLY A 42 3.23 -3.44 -1.42
CA GLY A 42 1.80 -3.70 -1.26
C GLY A 42 1.32 -4.91 -2.05
N SER A 43 1.76 -5.07 -3.29
CA SER A 43 1.40 -6.22 -4.13
C SER A 43 2.11 -7.52 -3.69
N LEU A 44 3.32 -7.44 -3.14
CA LEU A 44 3.99 -8.57 -2.50
C LEU A 44 3.25 -9.02 -1.23
N GLY A 45 2.81 -8.07 -0.39
CA GLY A 45 1.94 -8.38 0.74
C GLY A 45 0.64 -9.08 0.30
N PHE A 46 0.01 -8.59 -0.77
CA PHE A 46 -1.20 -9.22 -1.31
C PHE A 46 -0.94 -10.63 -1.85
N LEU A 47 0.20 -10.86 -2.50
CA LEU A 47 0.62 -12.21 -2.92
C LEU A 47 0.82 -13.13 -1.71
N CYS A 48 1.50 -12.66 -0.66
CA CYS A 48 1.65 -13.41 0.59
C CYS A 48 0.32 -13.76 1.23
N PHE A 49 -0.62 -12.82 1.25
CA PHE A 49 -1.97 -13.07 1.76
C PHE A 49 -2.65 -14.25 1.03
N TRP A 50 -2.54 -14.33 -0.30
CA TRP A 50 -3.11 -15.45 -1.06
C TRP A 50 -2.34 -16.75 -0.84
N LEU A 51 -1.02 -16.71 -0.68
CA LEU A 51 -0.24 -17.88 -0.29
C LEU A 51 -0.68 -18.41 1.09
N LEU A 52 -0.93 -17.51 2.05
CA LEU A 52 -1.47 -17.82 3.37
C LEU A 52 -2.87 -18.44 3.28
N ALA A 53 -3.77 -17.84 2.50
CA ALA A 53 -5.14 -18.33 2.35
C ALA A 53 -5.16 -19.75 1.74
N LEU A 54 -4.39 -19.98 0.67
CA LEU A 54 -4.31 -21.28 0.00
C LEU A 54 -3.65 -22.33 0.89
N SER A 55 -2.47 -22.05 1.45
CA SER A 55 -1.77 -23.01 2.30
C SER A 55 -2.57 -23.28 3.59
N GLY A 56 -3.15 -22.24 4.21
CA GLY A 56 -3.97 -22.37 5.40
C GLY A 56 -5.23 -23.22 5.18
N SER A 57 -5.89 -23.09 4.01
CA SER A 57 -7.04 -23.92 3.67
C SER A 57 -6.67 -25.41 3.58
N VAL A 58 -5.52 -25.75 3.02
CA VAL A 58 -5.03 -27.13 2.96
C VAL A 58 -4.63 -27.63 4.36
N LEU A 59 -3.93 -26.80 5.15
CA LEU A 59 -3.58 -27.14 6.52
C LEU A 59 -4.80 -27.40 7.40
N TYR A 60 -5.87 -26.63 7.23
CA TYR A 60 -7.11 -26.77 7.97
C TYR A 60 -7.82 -28.11 7.71
N VAL A 61 -7.72 -28.64 6.50
CA VAL A 61 -8.30 -29.98 6.15
C VAL A 61 -7.62 -31.10 6.94
N VAL A 62 -6.33 -30.94 7.29
CA VAL A 62 -5.53 -31.98 7.96
C VAL A 62 -5.48 -31.75 9.47
N LEU A 63 -5.70 -30.52 9.93
CA LEU A 63 -5.68 -30.16 11.35
C LEU A 63 -6.85 -30.80 12.09
N ASP A 64 -6.55 -31.55 13.15
CA ASP A 64 -7.54 -31.92 14.14
C ASP A 64 -7.82 -30.72 15.04
N THR A 65 -9.04 -30.20 14.99
CA THR A 65 -9.45 -28.99 15.70
C THR A 65 -9.88 -29.25 17.14
N SER A 66 -9.30 -30.26 17.77
CA SER A 66 -9.52 -30.60 19.19
C SER A 66 -8.31 -30.24 20.06
N ALA A 67 -8.54 -30.08 21.34
CA ALA A 67 -7.48 -29.81 22.32
C ALA A 67 -6.43 -30.92 22.39
N GLU A 68 -6.85 -32.18 22.19
CA GLU A 68 -5.98 -33.36 22.25
C GLU A 68 -5.33 -33.69 20.90
N GLY A 69 -6.01 -33.41 19.80
CA GLY A 69 -5.58 -33.79 18.46
C GLY A 69 -4.73 -32.76 17.75
N ALA A 70 -4.84 -31.47 18.08
CA ALA A 70 -4.21 -30.38 17.34
C ALA A 70 -2.70 -30.54 17.25
N TYR A 71 -2.01 -30.70 18.37
CA TYR A 71 -0.55 -30.90 18.37
C TYR A 71 -0.15 -32.15 17.61
N ARG A 72 -0.86 -33.28 17.82
CA ARG A 72 -0.54 -34.56 17.17
C ARG A 72 -0.69 -34.48 15.67
N SER A 73 -1.81 -33.96 15.16
CA SER A 73 -2.05 -33.83 13.69
C SER A 73 -0.99 -32.96 13.01
N ILE A 74 -0.61 -31.83 13.61
CA ILE A 74 0.43 -30.94 13.09
C ILE A 74 1.82 -31.59 13.16
N ASN A 75 2.13 -32.30 14.23
CA ASN A 75 3.42 -32.96 14.42
C ASN A 75 3.59 -34.16 13.48
N GLU A 76 2.54 -34.98 13.29
CA GLU A 76 2.52 -36.08 12.32
C GLU A 76 2.71 -35.56 10.88
N MET A 77 1.97 -34.53 10.50
CA MET A 77 2.10 -33.87 9.22
C MET A 77 3.55 -33.37 8.99
N SER A 78 4.19 -32.81 10.03
CA SER A 78 5.55 -32.29 9.94
C SER A 78 6.62 -33.37 9.83
N ARG A 79 6.34 -34.59 10.36
CA ARG A 79 7.28 -35.73 10.36
C ARG A 79 7.27 -36.57 9.07
N GLN A 80 6.27 -36.39 8.24
CA GLN A 80 6.15 -37.18 7.01
C GLN A 80 6.80 -36.46 5.81
N PRO A 81 8.02 -36.80 5.41
CA PRO A 81 8.77 -36.07 4.38
C PRO A 81 8.13 -36.15 2.98
N TRP A 82 7.32 -37.18 2.72
CA TRP A 82 6.67 -37.41 1.43
C TRP A 82 5.31 -36.72 1.30
N TYR A 83 4.71 -36.27 2.40
CA TYR A 83 3.50 -35.47 2.39
C TYR A 83 3.85 -34.00 2.34
N LEU A 84 3.10 -33.26 1.54
CA LEU A 84 3.23 -31.79 1.37
C LEU A 84 3.15 -31.01 2.72
N GLY A 85 2.74 -31.67 3.81
CA GLY A 85 2.39 -31.05 5.07
C GLY A 85 3.53 -30.30 5.78
N GLY A 86 4.74 -30.88 5.86
CA GLY A 86 5.85 -30.25 6.59
C GLY A 86 6.35 -28.97 5.91
N TRP A 87 6.56 -29.00 4.60
CA TRP A 87 6.96 -27.79 3.88
C TRP A 87 5.79 -26.82 3.67
N LEU A 88 4.55 -27.31 3.57
CA LEU A 88 3.36 -26.45 3.43
C LEU A 88 3.11 -25.67 4.73
N ARG A 89 3.26 -26.31 5.90
CA ARG A 89 3.25 -25.62 7.20
C ARG A 89 4.33 -24.55 7.28
N SER A 90 5.53 -24.89 6.86
CA SER A 90 6.68 -23.96 6.83
C SER A 90 6.42 -22.79 5.86
N LEU A 91 5.87 -23.07 4.68
CA LEU A 91 5.48 -22.06 3.71
C LEU A 91 4.43 -21.11 4.30
N HIS A 92 3.41 -21.65 4.97
CA HIS A 92 2.39 -20.83 5.65
C HIS A 92 3.03 -19.91 6.69
N ARG A 93 3.93 -20.46 7.50
CA ARG A 93 4.62 -19.69 8.53
C ARG A 93 5.53 -18.60 7.95
N TYR A 94 6.39 -18.91 6.97
CA TYR A 94 7.27 -17.94 6.32
C TYR A 94 6.51 -16.90 5.49
N ALA A 95 5.39 -17.30 4.90
CA ALA A 95 4.51 -16.35 4.21
C ALA A 95 3.87 -15.36 5.21
N ALA A 96 3.59 -15.78 6.46
CA ALA A 96 3.11 -14.89 7.51
C ALA A 96 4.17 -13.86 7.93
N ASP A 97 5.43 -14.30 8.11
CA ASP A 97 6.54 -13.39 8.37
C ASP A 97 6.70 -12.36 7.25
N ALA A 98 6.73 -12.83 6.00
CA ALA A 98 6.86 -11.99 4.83
C ALA A 98 5.68 -11.00 4.70
N PHE A 99 4.45 -11.45 4.97
CA PHE A 99 3.27 -10.60 4.94
C PHE A 99 3.38 -9.42 5.91
N VAL A 100 3.75 -9.69 7.15
CA VAL A 100 3.92 -8.64 8.17
C VAL A 100 5.09 -7.71 7.81
N VAL A 101 6.24 -8.26 7.37
CA VAL A 101 7.39 -7.46 6.92
C VAL A 101 7.00 -6.52 5.78
N PHE A 102 6.35 -7.04 4.73
CA PHE A 102 5.96 -6.22 3.59
C PHE A 102 4.90 -5.19 3.96
N THR A 103 3.95 -5.53 4.83
CA THR A 103 2.94 -4.59 5.30
C THR A 103 3.58 -3.44 6.09
N MET A 104 4.50 -3.73 7.01
CA MET A 104 5.22 -2.70 7.77
C MET A 104 6.12 -1.85 6.87
N ALA A 105 6.87 -2.48 5.97
CA ALA A 105 7.72 -1.77 5.01
C ALA A 105 6.88 -0.91 4.04
N HIS A 106 5.71 -1.40 3.61
CA HIS A 106 4.76 -0.63 2.80
C HIS A 106 4.27 0.60 3.54
N LEU A 107 3.81 0.45 4.79
CA LEU A 107 3.38 1.56 5.63
C LEU A 107 4.50 2.60 5.82
N ALA A 108 5.71 2.15 6.15
CA ALA A 108 6.87 3.01 6.30
C ALA A 108 7.21 3.77 5.01
N ARG A 109 7.18 3.09 3.87
CA ARG A 109 7.41 3.70 2.55
C ARG A 109 6.37 4.77 2.22
N GLU A 110 5.10 4.48 2.40
CA GLU A 110 4.02 5.43 2.12
C GLU A 110 4.13 6.66 3.03
N TRP A 111 4.56 6.48 4.29
CA TRP A 111 4.86 7.58 5.20
C TRP A 111 6.07 8.41 4.73
N LEU A 112 7.19 7.78 4.41
CA LEU A 112 8.41 8.47 3.95
C LEU A 112 8.14 9.30 2.69
N PHE A 113 7.40 8.76 1.73
CA PHE A 113 7.06 9.45 0.50
C PHE A 113 5.91 10.46 0.64
N GLY A 114 5.35 10.63 1.84
CA GLY A 114 4.23 11.57 2.09
C GLY A 114 2.92 11.14 1.45
N ARG A 115 2.77 9.86 1.11
CA ARG A 115 1.61 9.31 0.42
C ARG A 115 0.44 8.98 1.34
N TYR A 116 0.36 9.65 2.47
CA TYR A 116 -0.75 9.61 3.42
C TYR A 116 -1.55 10.94 3.43
N LEU A 117 -1.17 11.88 2.55
CA LEU A 117 -1.77 13.21 2.44
C LEU A 117 -2.72 13.31 1.25
N SER A 118 -3.57 14.33 1.23
CA SER A 118 -4.48 14.69 0.14
C SER A 118 -5.32 13.49 -0.33
N PHE A 119 -5.38 13.22 -1.61
CA PHE A 119 -6.19 12.17 -2.23
C PHE A 119 -5.86 10.74 -1.74
N ARG A 120 -4.69 10.50 -1.15
CA ARG A 120 -4.29 9.20 -0.59
C ARG A 120 -4.66 9.01 0.88
N ARG A 121 -5.24 10.03 1.54
CA ARG A 121 -5.65 9.94 2.94
C ARG A 121 -6.59 8.76 3.19
N PHE A 122 -7.54 8.52 2.30
CA PHE A 122 -8.45 7.38 2.43
C PHE A 122 -7.70 6.04 2.44
N SER A 123 -6.78 5.84 1.49
CA SER A 123 -5.98 4.60 1.44
C SER A 123 -5.10 4.43 2.69
N TRP A 124 -4.54 5.52 3.22
CA TRP A 124 -3.79 5.47 4.48
C TRP A 124 -4.68 5.03 5.64
N LEU A 125 -5.81 5.68 5.85
CA LEU A 125 -6.72 5.40 6.97
C LEU A 125 -7.32 3.99 6.92
N THR A 126 -7.59 3.47 5.73
CA THR A 126 -8.07 2.09 5.55
C THR A 126 -6.95 1.06 5.63
N GLY A 127 -5.70 1.45 5.39
CA GLY A 127 -4.52 0.59 5.51
C GLY A 127 -4.04 0.39 6.95
N VAL A 128 -4.15 1.43 7.80
CA VAL A 128 -3.68 1.37 9.20
C VAL A 128 -4.29 0.20 9.99
N PRO A 129 -5.60 -0.11 9.93
CA PRO A 129 -6.20 -1.24 10.66
C PRO A 129 -5.73 -2.61 10.17
N LEU A 130 -5.21 -2.72 8.93
CA LEU A 130 -4.77 -4.01 8.40
C LEU A 130 -3.55 -4.57 9.15
N LEU A 131 -2.70 -3.68 9.67
CA LEU A 131 -1.51 -4.09 10.42
C LEU A 131 -1.85 -4.82 11.74
N PRO A 132 -2.67 -4.26 12.66
CA PRO A 132 -3.07 -5.02 13.86
C PRO A 132 -3.85 -6.29 13.52
N PHE A 133 -4.68 -6.32 12.50
CA PHE A 133 -5.33 -7.57 12.07
C PHE A 133 -4.32 -8.62 11.61
N ALA A 134 -3.25 -8.23 10.91
CA ALA A 134 -2.18 -9.15 10.53
C ALA A 134 -1.50 -9.78 11.77
N PHE A 135 -1.21 -8.98 12.80
CA PHE A 135 -0.65 -9.49 14.07
C PHE A 135 -1.62 -10.39 14.82
N VAL A 136 -2.91 -10.03 14.91
CA VAL A 136 -3.94 -10.88 15.55
C VAL A 136 -4.03 -12.24 14.84
N CYS A 137 -4.03 -12.25 13.50
CA CYS A 137 -3.97 -13.50 12.72
C CYS A 137 -2.71 -14.31 13.05
N ALA A 138 -1.53 -13.66 13.03
CA ALA A 138 -0.27 -14.33 13.26
C ALA A 138 -0.21 -14.95 14.68
N ILE A 139 -0.58 -14.20 15.70
CA ILE A 139 -0.64 -14.68 17.10
C ILE A 139 -1.63 -15.84 17.22
N GLY A 140 -2.84 -15.71 16.65
CA GLY A 140 -3.85 -16.77 16.66
C GLY A 140 -3.39 -18.05 15.97
N GLY A 141 -2.52 -17.97 14.96
CA GLY A 141 -1.94 -19.12 14.28
C GLY A 141 -1.04 -19.97 15.19
N PHE A 142 -0.34 -19.38 16.15
CA PHE A 142 0.44 -20.12 17.13
C PHE A 142 -0.44 -20.95 18.06
N TRP A 143 -1.65 -20.49 18.39
CA TRP A 143 -2.56 -21.21 19.27
C TRP A 143 -3.06 -22.52 18.64
N LEU A 144 -3.22 -22.55 17.31
CA LEU A 144 -3.72 -23.75 16.61
C LEU A 144 -2.71 -24.89 16.58
N ASN A 145 -1.42 -24.60 16.73
CA ASN A 145 -0.40 -25.63 16.83
C ASN A 145 -0.40 -26.34 18.19
N TRP A 146 -0.92 -25.71 19.23
CA TRP A 146 -1.02 -26.15 20.61
C TRP A 146 0.24 -26.86 21.14
N ASP A 147 1.39 -26.30 20.80
CA ASP A 147 2.68 -26.65 21.41
C ASP A 147 2.99 -25.70 22.57
N ARG A 148 4.15 -25.87 23.20
CA ARG A 148 4.59 -25.02 24.32
C ARG A 148 4.63 -23.53 23.98
N LEU A 149 4.97 -23.18 22.75
CA LEU A 149 4.97 -21.79 22.30
C LEU A 149 3.55 -21.27 22.10
N GLY A 150 2.66 -22.08 21.55
CA GLY A 150 1.23 -21.78 21.42
C GLY A 150 0.57 -21.59 22.77
N GLN A 151 0.86 -22.48 23.74
CA GLN A 151 0.41 -22.34 25.13
C GLN A 151 0.89 -21.02 25.74
N PHE A 152 2.18 -20.71 25.65
CA PHE A 152 2.74 -19.45 26.15
C PHE A 152 2.05 -18.24 25.50
N SER A 153 1.89 -18.25 24.19
CA SER A 153 1.26 -17.16 23.46
C SER A 153 -0.21 -16.97 23.85
N ALA A 154 -0.96 -18.06 24.03
CA ALA A 154 -2.37 -17.98 24.44
C ALA A 154 -2.52 -17.39 25.86
N ILE A 155 -1.72 -17.87 26.82
CA ILE A 155 -1.72 -17.36 28.19
C ILE A 155 -1.32 -15.88 28.22
N ALA A 156 -0.19 -15.52 27.59
CA ALA A 156 0.29 -14.14 27.58
C ALA A 156 -0.70 -13.18 26.90
N THR A 157 -1.39 -13.62 25.83
CA THR A 157 -2.44 -12.81 25.20
C THR A 157 -3.65 -12.64 26.12
N ALA A 158 -4.07 -13.70 26.82
CA ALA A 158 -5.19 -13.61 27.75
C ALA A 158 -4.86 -12.67 28.92
N GLU A 159 -3.66 -12.77 29.50
CA GLU A 159 -3.18 -11.86 30.56
C GLU A 159 -3.11 -10.40 30.08
N TRP A 160 -2.69 -10.20 28.83
CA TRP A 160 -2.67 -8.87 28.22
C TRP A 160 -4.08 -8.29 28.07
N LEU A 161 -5.05 -9.11 27.63
CA LEU A 161 -6.45 -8.73 27.51
C LEU A 161 -7.11 -8.49 28.88
N ASP A 162 -6.75 -9.28 29.91
CA ASP A 162 -7.27 -9.14 31.28
C ASP A 162 -6.92 -7.78 31.92
N ALA A 163 -5.90 -7.09 31.41
CA ALA A 163 -5.59 -5.73 31.86
C ALA A 163 -6.59 -4.67 31.38
N LEU A 164 -7.47 -5.01 30.44
CA LEU A 164 -8.55 -4.11 30.01
C LEU A 164 -9.72 -4.20 30.97
N PRO A 165 -10.31 -3.06 31.40
CA PRO A 165 -11.44 -3.05 32.34
C PRO A 165 -12.77 -3.48 31.70
N VAL A 166 -12.71 -4.27 30.64
CA VAL A 166 -13.87 -4.76 29.87
C VAL A 166 -14.34 -6.12 30.36
N PHE A 167 -13.42 -6.89 30.97
CA PHE A 167 -13.70 -8.24 31.45
C PHE A 167 -13.97 -8.25 32.96
N ALA A 168 -15.12 -8.77 33.33
CA ALA A 168 -15.53 -8.87 34.76
C ALA A 168 -14.73 -9.92 35.53
N SER A 169 -14.10 -10.87 34.84
CA SER A 169 -13.30 -11.94 35.43
C SER A 169 -12.12 -12.31 34.52
N PRO A 170 -10.97 -12.70 35.07
CA PRO A 170 -9.77 -13.00 34.31
C PRO A 170 -9.99 -14.12 33.27
N LEU A 171 -9.63 -13.85 32.02
CA LEU A 171 -9.73 -14.82 30.92
C LEU A 171 -8.79 -16.01 31.12
N THR A 172 -7.55 -15.75 31.56
CA THR A 172 -6.57 -16.79 31.81
C THR A 172 -7.10 -17.80 32.85
N ARG A 173 -7.62 -17.29 33.96
CA ARG A 173 -8.14 -18.12 35.05
C ARG A 173 -9.38 -18.94 34.63
N ASN A 174 -10.22 -18.39 33.77
CA ASN A 174 -11.50 -19.04 33.42
C ASN A 174 -11.38 -19.95 32.21
N PHE A 175 -10.46 -19.72 31.30
CA PHE A 175 -10.42 -20.41 30.00
C PHE A 175 -9.10 -21.15 29.72
N LEU A 176 -7.99 -20.78 30.38
CA LEU A 176 -6.66 -21.32 30.08
C LEU A 176 -6.05 -22.07 31.30
N HIS A 177 -6.81 -23.01 31.87
CA HIS A 177 -6.30 -23.92 32.89
C HIS A 177 -6.67 -25.36 32.55
N VAL A 178 -6.04 -26.32 33.22
CA VAL A 178 -6.11 -27.76 32.91
C VAL A 178 -7.57 -28.29 32.80
N ALA A 179 -8.49 -27.78 33.60
CA ALA A 179 -9.89 -28.26 33.60
C ALA A 179 -10.80 -27.50 32.60
N SER A 180 -10.35 -26.38 32.01
CA SER A 180 -11.20 -25.56 31.13
C SER A 180 -10.80 -25.65 29.65
N VAL A 181 -9.55 -26.03 29.34
CA VAL A 181 -9.11 -26.22 27.99
C VAL A 181 -9.77 -27.44 27.37
N GLY A 182 -10.52 -27.22 26.31
CA GLY A 182 -11.24 -28.25 25.59
C GLY A 182 -11.62 -27.75 24.18
N ASP A 183 -12.38 -28.57 23.47
CA ASP A 183 -12.72 -28.35 22.05
C ASP A 183 -13.48 -27.04 21.81
N ARG A 184 -14.21 -26.52 22.81
CA ARG A 184 -14.84 -25.18 22.69
C ARG A 184 -13.83 -24.06 22.58
N LEU A 185 -12.76 -24.12 23.37
CA LEU A 185 -11.68 -23.13 23.29
C LEU A 185 -10.96 -23.24 21.96
N PHE A 186 -10.71 -24.47 21.50
CA PHE A 186 -10.11 -24.70 20.17
C PHE A 186 -10.99 -24.17 19.04
N SER A 187 -12.30 -24.41 19.11
CA SER A 187 -13.27 -23.84 18.16
C SER A 187 -13.19 -22.29 18.13
N LEU A 188 -13.01 -21.66 19.29
CA LEU A 188 -12.81 -20.22 19.37
C LEU A 188 -11.48 -19.79 18.70
N PHE A 189 -10.39 -20.51 18.92
CA PHE A 189 -9.09 -20.21 18.28
C PHE A 189 -9.18 -20.33 16.76
N VAL A 190 -9.80 -21.41 16.26
CA VAL A 190 -10.09 -21.60 14.84
C VAL A 190 -10.94 -20.45 14.30
N PHE A 191 -12.01 -20.09 15.01
CA PHE A 191 -12.89 -18.99 14.61
C PHE A 191 -12.14 -17.65 14.51
N ILE A 192 -11.30 -17.33 15.49
CA ILE A 192 -10.48 -16.11 15.47
C ILE A 192 -9.50 -16.16 14.28
N HIS A 193 -8.74 -17.26 14.15
CA HIS A 193 -7.71 -17.36 13.11
C HIS A 193 -8.28 -17.39 11.69
N LEU A 194 -9.47 -17.92 11.45
CA LEU A 194 -10.14 -17.90 10.15
C LEU A 194 -10.99 -16.65 9.94
N GLY A 195 -11.61 -16.13 10.99
CA GLY A 195 -12.48 -14.95 10.91
C GLY A 195 -11.71 -13.65 10.64
N VAL A 196 -10.55 -13.47 11.28
CA VAL A 196 -9.74 -12.26 11.07
C VAL A 196 -9.21 -12.13 9.63
N PRO A 197 -8.73 -13.19 8.93
CA PRO A 197 -8.44 -13.13 7.49
C PRO A 197 -9.61 -12.70 6.62
N LEU A 198 -10.84 -13.07 6.96
CA LEU A 198 -12.03 -12.59 6.23
C LEU A 198 -12.21 -11.08 6.41
N LEU A 199 -11.98 -10.55 7.62
CA LEU A 199 -11.95 -9.11 7.86
C LEU A 199 -10.79 -8.44 7.10
N LEU A 200 -9.64 -9.10 6.98
CA LEU A 200 -8.51 -8.61 6.17
C LEU A 200 -8.87 -8.54 4.68
N VAL A 201 -9.56 -9.55 4.11
CA VAL A 201 -10.05 -9.49 2.71
C VAL A 201 -10.93 -8.26 2.51
N PHE A 202 -11.90 -8.06 3.39
CA PHE A 202 -12.81 -6.92 3.32
C PHE A 202 -12.06 -5.59 3.47
N GLY A 203 -11.14 -5.50 4.43
CA GLY A 203 -10.29 -4.32 4.63
C GLY A 203 -9.38 -4.04 3.43
N LEU A 204 -8.76 -5.07 2.84
CA LEU A 204 -7.96 -4.97 1.62
C LEU A 204 -8.79 -4.46 0.44
N TRP A 205 -10.03 -4.96 0.30
CA TRP A 205 -10.94 -4.47 -0.74
C TRP A 205 -11.20 -2.97 -0.57
N PHE A 206 -11.53 -2.49 0.63
CA PHE A 206 -11.70 -1.07 0.91
C PHE A 206 -10.43 -0.27 0.66
N HIS A 207 -9.28 -0.80 1.06
CA HIS A 207 -8.00 -0.15 0.91
C HIS A 207 -7.62 0.07 -0.55
N ILE A 208 -7.94 -0.89 -1.42
CA ILE A 208 -7.52 -0.90 -2.84
C ILE A 208 -8.52 -0.16 -3.74
N GLN A 209 -9.81 -0.17 -3.44
CA GLN A 209 -10.86 0.28 -4.38
C GLN A 209 -10.73 1.73 -4.87
N ARG A 210 -10.07 2.61 -4.12
CA ARG A 210 -9.84 4.00 -4.52
C ARG A 210 -8.48 4.23 -5.19
N ILE A 211 -7.71 3.19 -5.38
CA ILE A 211 -6.46 3.25 -6.11
C ILE A 211 -6.76 2.88 -7.57
N SER A 212 -6.78 3.89 -8.43
CA SER A 212 -6.97 3.64 -9.87
C SER A 212 -5.88 2.72 -10.42
N ARG A 213 -6.30 1.67 -11.11
CA ARG A 213 -5.42 0.66 -11.71
C ARG A 213 -4.35 0.15 -10.73
N ALA A 214 -4.77 -0.15 -9.49
CA ALA A 214 -3.88 -0.72 -8.50
C ALA A 214 -3.16 -1.95 -9.08
N ALA A 215 -1.83 -1.95 -9.04
CA ALA A 215 -1.03 -3.12 -9.35
C ALA A 215 -1.14 -4.11 -8.18
N VAL A 216 -2.25 -4.85 -8.12
CA VAL A 216 -2.61 -5.72 -7.00
C VAL A 216 -1.65 -6.90 -6.89
N PHE A 217 -1.20 -7.45 -8.02
CA PHE A 217 -0.18 -8.49 -8.06
C PHE A 217 1.16 -7.92 -8.53
N PRO A 218 2.28 -8.42 -7.99
CA PRO A 218 3.62 -8.02 -8.44
C PRO A 218 3.89 -8.55 -9.85
N PRO A 219 4.90 -8.01 -10.56
CA PRO A 219 5.34 -8.54 -11.85
C PRO A 219 5.59 -10.06 -11.76
N ARG A 220 5.20 -10.81 -12.78
CA ARG A 220 5.23 -12.28 -12.78
C ARG A 220 6.60 -12.85 -12.35
N ARG A 221 7.70 -12.28 -12.85
CA ARG A 221 9.06 -12.73 -12.47
C ARG A 221 9.34 -12.53 -10.98
N LEU A 222 8.89 -11.41 -10.42
CA LEU A 222 9.05 -11.11 -8.99
C LEU A 222 8.16 -12.04 -8.14
N ALA A 223 6.92 -12.29 -8.57
CA ALA A 223 6.01 -13.22 -7.90
C ALA A 223 6.59 -14.64 -7.85
N VAL A 224 7.08 -15.15 -8.98
CA VAL A 224 7.71 -16.47 -9.06
C VAL A 224 8.96 -16.52 -8.20
N GLY A 225 9.86 -15.54 -8.30
CA GLY A 225 11.08 -15.48 -7.50
C GLY A 225 10.80 -15.51 -6.01
N MET A 226 9.87 -14.70 -5.54
CA MET A 226 9.49 -14.67 -4.13
C MET A 226 8.86 -15.99 -3.66
N THR A 227 7.90 -16.53 -4.41
CA THR A 227 7.26 -17.80 -4.05
C THR A 227 8.28 -18.93 -4.02
N SER A 228 9.20 -18.99 -5.02
CA SER A 228 10.26 -19.98 -5.05
C SER A 228 11.23 -19.85 -3.86
N THR A 229 11.55 -18.61 -3.45
CA THR A 229 12.39 -18.36 -2.26
C THR A 229 11.69 -18.84 -0.99
N LEU A 230 10.40 -18.57 -0.81
CA LEU A 230 9.65 -19.05 0.36
C LEU A 230 9.55 -20.57 0.37
N VAL A 231 9.33 -21.21 -0.77
CA VAL A 231 9.31 -22.68 -0.89
C VAL A 231 10.68 -23.27 -0.59
N ALA A 232 11.76 -22.73 -1.17
CA ALA A 232 13.13 -23.18 -0.89
C ALA A 232 13.47 -23.05 0.59
N LEU A 233 13.13 -21.93 1.22
CA LEU A 233 13.30 -21.72 2.65
C LEU A 233 12.50 -22.74 3.47
N SER A 234 11.27 -23.05 3.06
CA SER A 234 10.40 -24.00 3.73
C SER A 234 10.93 -25.43 3.72
N VAL A 235 11.66 -25.78 2.67
CA VAL A 235 12.31 -27.09 2.53
C VAL A 235 13.66 -27.13 3.27
N ALA A 236 14.44 -26.05 3.17
CA ALA A 236 15.79 -25.99 3.76
C ALA A 236 15.76 -25.82 5.30
N LEU A 237 14.79 -25.09 5.81
CA LEU A 237 14.63 -24.76 7.23
C LEU A 237 13.18 -25.04 7.69
N PRO A 238 12.77 -26.32 7.82
CA PRO A 238 11.41 -26.64 8.18
C PRO A 238 11.05 -26.15 9.59
N VAL A 239 9.87 -25.57 9.71
CA VAL A 239 9.30 -25.14 11.00
C VAL A 239 8.86 -26.35 11.81
N VAL A 240 9.33 -26.46 13.04
CA VAL A 240 9.04 -27.56 13.95
C VAL A 240 8.32 -27.07 15.20
N SER A 241 7.52 -27.95 15.81
CA SER A 241 6.84 -27.69 17.08
C SER A 241 7.80 -27.86 18.28
N GLN A 242 7.57 -27.15 19.37
CA GLN A 242 8.43 -27.13 20.55
C GLN A 242 7.99 -28.11 21.65
N GLY A 243 7.27 -29.17 21.31
CA GLY A 243 6.71 -30.14 22.23
C GLY A 243 5.27 -29.78 22.60
N GLU A 244 4.51 -30.78 23.02
CA GLU A 244 3.09 -30.65 23.35
C GLU A 244 2.85 -29.67 24.51
N ALA A 245 1.75 -28.91 24.45
CA ALA A 245 1.32 -28.03 25.53
C ALA A 245 1.00 -28.83 26.79
N ASP A 246 1.45 -28.33 27.93
CA ASP A 246 1.13 -28.89 29.25
C ASP A 246 0.86 -27.75 30.25
N LEU A 247 -0.39 -27.47 30.48
CA LEU A 247 -0.84 -26.39 31.40
C LEU A 247 -0.50 -26.65 32.88
N SER A 248 -0.08 -27.85 33.22
CA SER A 248 0.38 -28.18 34.59
C SER A 248 1.84 -27.72 34.82
N ARG A 249 2.56 -27.36 33.78
CA ARG A 249 3.99 -26.99 33.81
C ARG A 249 4.28 -25.70 33.09
N VAL A 250 5.15 -24.92 33.68
CA VAL A 250 5.75 -23.74 32.98
C VAL A 250 6.98 -24.24 32.25
N PRO A 251 7.06 -24.06 30.94
CA PRO A 251 8.27 -24.43 30.16
C PRO A 251 9.51 -23.71 30.67
N ALA A 252 10.57 -24.47 30.99
CA ALA A 252 11.81 -23.88 31.47
C ALA A 252 12.56 -23.09 30.37
N THR A 253 12.40 -23.49 29.11
CA THR A 253 13.01 -22.83 27.94
C THR A 253 12.03 -22.82 26.79
N LEU A 254 11.97 -21.70 26.07
CA LEU A 254 11.19 -21.52 24.85
C LEU A 254 12.04 -20.83 23.78
N ALA A 255 12.04 -21.38 22.57
CA ALA A 255 12.53 -20.64 21.40
C ALA A 255 11.43 -19.64 20.96
N LEU A 256 11.55 -18.41 21.45
CA LEU A 256 10.54 -17.38 21.21
C LEU A 256 10.62 -16.87 19.77
N ASP A 257 9.46 -16.70 19.15
CA ASP A 257 9.34 -15.94 17.92
C ASP A 257 9.38 -14.43 18.22
N TRP A 258 10.56 -13.84 18.09
CA TRP A 258 10.81 -12.43 18.37
C TRP A 258 10.14 -11.47 17.39
N TRP A 259 9.75 -11.96 16.21
CA TRP A 259 9.15 -11.11 15.19
C TRP A 259 7.63 -11.00 15.36
N LEU A 260 6.92 -12.09 15.46
CA LEU A 260 5.45 -12.06 15.55
C LEU A 260 4.94 -12.00 16.99
N LEU A 261 5.71 -12.52 17.96
CA LEU A 261 5.32 -12.58 19.37
C LEU A 261 6.06 -11.56 20.25
N PHE A 262 6.72 -10.54 19.67
CA PHE A 262 7.51 -9.55 20.42
C PHE A 262 6.71 -8.83 21.52
N ILE A 263 5.40 -8.74 21.36
CA ILE A 263 4.50 -8.07 22.31
C ILE A 263 4.45 -8.76 23.67
N HIS A 264 4.59 -10.10 23.70
CA HIS A 264 4.52 -10.88 24.93
C HIS A 264 5.74 -10.63 25.84
N PRO A 265 7.00 -10.78 25.39
CA PRO A 265 8.15 -10.44 26.22
C PRO A 265 8.20 -8.95 26.57
N LEU A 266 7.70 -8.05 25.70
CA LEU A 266 7.59 -6.63 26.03
C LEU A 266 6.61 -6.42 27.20
N MET A 267 5.49 -7.16 27.24
CA MET A 267 4.52 -7.13 28.32
C MET A 267 5.14 -7.61 29.63
N TYR A 268 5.85 -8.73 29.63
CA TYR A 268 6.48 -9.27 30.84
C TYR A 268 7.68 -8.44 31.31
N GLY A 269 8.38 -7.78 30.40
CA GLY A 269 9.49 -6.88 30.73
C GLY A 269 9.04 -5.49 31.21
N THR A 270 7.76 -5.15 31.00
CA THR A 270 7.19 -3.85 31.41
C THR A 270 5.90 -4.06 32.23
N SER A 271 4.76 -3.94 31.60
CA SER A 271 3.44 -4.34 32.09
C SER A 271 2.43 -4.38 30.96
N ALA A 272 1.32 -5.11 31.15
CA ALA A 272 0.21 -5.15 30.21
C ALA A 272 -0.38 -3.76 29.91
N GLY A 273 -0.49 -2.89 30.93
CA GLY A 273 -0.97 -1.51 30.77
C GLY A 273 -0.04 -0.65 29.93
N VAL A 274 1.28 -0.76 30.11
CA VAL A 274 2.28 -0.04 29.29
C VAL A 274 2.15 -0.46 27.82
N VAL A 275 2.00 -1.75 27.54
CA VAL A 275 1.83 -2.25 26.17
C VAL A 275 0.55 -1.71 25.53
N TRP A 276 -0.57 -1.69 26.29
CA TRP A 276 -1.81 -1.06 25.80
C TRP A 276 -1.65 0.42 25.48
N VAL A 277 -0.97 1.16 26.33
CA VAL A 277 -0.68 2.58 26.09
C VAL A 277 0.18 2.77 24.82
N LEU A 278 1.21 1.94 24.64
CA LEU A 278 2.07 1.99 23.45
C LEU A 278 1.29 1.67 22.17
N VAL A 279 0.48 0.61 22.19
CA VAL A 279 -0.36 0.23 21.02
C VAL A 279 -1.38 1.33 20.72
N ALA A 280 -2.10 1.83 21.73
CA ALA A 280 -3.08 2.89 21.56
C ALA A 280 -2.43 4.19 21.05
N ALA A 281 -1.28 4.58 21.59
CA ALA A 281 -0.54 5.74 21.15
C ALA A 281 -0.05 5.61 19.69
N ALA A 282 0.52 4.45 19.34
CA ALA A 282 0.97 4.17 17.97
C ALA A 282 -0.21 4.20 16.97
N MET A 283 -1.31 3.54 17.29
CA MET A 283 -2.51 3.54 16.45
C MET A 283 -3.10 4.94 16.31
N THR A 284 -3.24 5.67 17.42
CA THR A 284 -3.73 7.06 17.40
C THR A 284 -2.83 7.94 16.55
N LEU A 285 -1.51 7.84 16.71
CA LEU A 285 -0.55 8.59 15.90
C LEU A 285 -0.71 8.29 14.42
N LEU A 286 -0.78 7.01 14.03
CA LEU A 286 -0.97 6.61 12.63
C LEU A 286 -2.28 7.14 12.04
N PHE A 287 -3.38 7.10 12.81
CA PHE A 287 -4.67 7.64 12.37
C PHE A 287 -4.66 9.16 12.25
N VAL A 288 -4.05 9.88 13.20
CA VAL A 288 -4.05 11.35 13.24
C VAL A 288 -2.98 11.97 12.32
N LEU A 289 -1.99 11.19 11.92
CA LEU A 289 -0.85 11.65 11.11
C LEU A 289 -1.22 12.47 9.86
N PRO A 290 -2.27 12.13 9.07
CA PRO A 290 -2.68 12.93 7.92
C PRO A 290 -3.11 14.38 8.25
N TRP A 291 -3.53 14.64 9.49
CA TRP A 291 -3.94 15.98 9.94
C TRP A 291 -2.82 16.73 10.66
N LEU A 292 -1.83 16.02 11.22
CA LEU A 292 -0.67 16.64 11.85
C LEU A 292 0.31 17.25 10.83
N SER A 293 0.33 16.70 9.63
CA SER A 293 1.20 17.17 8.56
C SER A 293 0.46 18.23 7.72
N ARG A 294 1.05 19.39 7.54
CA ARG A 294 0.53 20.38 6.59
C ARG A 294 0.77 19.87 5.18
N PRO A 295 -0.28 19.62 4.37
CA PRO A 295 -0.09 19.28 2.98
C PRO A 295 0.60 20.45 2.29
N LEU A 296 1.61 20.17 1.47
CA LEU A 296 2.08 21.16 0.50
C LEU A 296 0.86 21.53 -0.35
N PRO A 297 0.66 22.85 -0.66
CA PRO A 297 -0.45 23.26 -1.50
C PRO A 297 -0.30 22.58 -2.85
N VAL A 298 -1.09 21.54 -3.05
CA VAL A 298 -1.16 20.82 -4.33
C VAL A 298 -2.09 21.63 -5.21
N ALA A 299 -1.62 22.04 -6.37
CA ALA A 299 -2.44 22.80 -7.30
C ALA A 299 -3.62 21.93 -7.75
N VAL A 300 -4.83 22.44 -7.58
CA VAL A 300 -6.07 21.76 -7.94
C VAL A 300 -6.47 22.22 -9.34
N ALA A 301 -6.97 21.30 -10.16
CA ALA A 301 -7.50 21.65 -11.48
C ALA A 301 -8.63 22.68 -11.32
N LYS A 302 -8.58 23.74 -12.11
CA LYS A 302 -9.58 24.83 -12.11
C LYS A 302 -10.51 24.69 -13.30
N VAL A 303 -11.80 24.77 -13.03
CA VAL A 303 -12.84 24.76 -14.05
C VAL A 303 -13.19 26.21 -14.41
N ASP A 304 -13.23 26.49 -15.71
CA ASP A 304 -13.77 27.74 -16.22
C ASP A 304 -15.25 27.51 -16.62
N PRO A 305 -16.21 28.11 -15.89
CA PRO A 305 -17.61 27.93 -16.21
C PRO A 305 -18.02 28.47 -17.58
N ALA A 306 -17.29 29.47 -18.10
CA ALA A 306 -17.59 30.04 -19.42
C ALA A 306 -17.21 29.09 -20.58
N ASN A 307 -16.26 28.19 -20.36
CA ASN A 307 -15.77 27.23 -21.36
C ASN A 307 -16.13 25.76 -21.06
N CYS A 308 -16.79 25.48 -19.94
CA CYS A 308 -17.23 24.14 -19.56
C CYS A 308 -18.67 23.88 -20.05
N ASN A 309 -18.83 23.03 -21.05
CA ASN A 309 -20.15 22.64 -21.59
C ASN A 309 -20.80 21.44 -20.88
N GLY A 310 -20.19 20.91 -19.82
CA GLY A 310 -20.72 19.78 -19.07
C GLY A 310 -20.67 18.43 -19.77
N CYS A 311 -19.74 18.21 -20.70
CA CYS A 311 -19.61 16.99 -21.48
C CYS A 311 -19.22 15.72 -20.70
N ARG A 312 -18.87 15.84 -19.43
CA ARG A 312 -18.53 14.77 -18.48
C ARG A 312 -17.21 14.04 -18.73
N ARG A 313 -16.51 14.23 -19.84
CA ARG A 313 -15.25 13.49 -20.14
C ARG A 313 -14.23 13.58 -19.02
N CYS A 314 -14.01 14.78 -18.44
CA CYS A 314 -13.11 14.94 -17.30
C CYS A 314 -13.58 14.19 -16.04
N PHE A 315 -14.90 13.99 -15.88
CA PHE A 315 -15.47 13.18 -14.80
C PHE A 315 -15.20 11.69 -15.04
N ASP A 316 -15.49 11.19 -16.27
CA ASP A 316 -15.35 9.78 -16.62
C ASP A 316 -13.87 9.32 -16.63
N ASP A 317 -12.96 10.20 -17.05
CA ASP A 317 -11.52 9.91 -17.13
C ASP A 317 -10.75 10.21 -15.83
N CYS A 318 -11.40 10.80 -14.80
CA CYS A 318 -10.72 11.09 -13.53
C CYS A 318 -10.46 9.81 -12.72
N PRO A 319 -9.20 9.32 -12.62
CA PRO A 319 -8.91 8.07 -11.93
C PRO A 319 -9.06 8.15 -10.41
N TYR A 320 -9.24 9.37 -9.88
CA TYR A 320 -9.33 9.62 -8.44
C TYR A 320 -10.75 9.97 -7.99
N ALA A 321 -11.73 9.92 -8.90
CA ALA A 321 -13.11 10.36 -8.65
C ALA A 321 -13.19 11.76 -8.00
N ALA A 322 -12.25 12.65 -8.37
CA ALA A 322 -12.12 13.98 -7.81
C ALA A 322 -13.08 15.00 -8.47
N ILE A 323 -13.82 14.61 -9.49
CA ILE A 323 -14.72 15.50 -10.24
C ILE A 323 -16.16 15.04 -10.04
N THR A 324 -17.02 15.97 -9.72
CA THR A 324 -18.48 15.79 -9.66
C THR A 324 -19.15 16.72 -10.66
N MET A 325 -20.33 16.34 -11.14
CA MET A 325 -21.10 17.17 -12.06
C MET A 325 -22.24 17.86 -11.27
N VAL A 326 -22.23 19.17 -11.28
CA VAL A 326 -23.27 20.02 -10.62
C VAL A 326 -24.08 20.78 -11.67
N PRO A 327 -25.28 21.31 -11.37
CA PRO A 327 -26.03 22.15 -12.29
C PRO A 327 -25.20 23.36 -12.74
N HIS A 328 -25.21 23.65 -14.05
CA HIS A 328 -24.46 24.79 -14.58
C HIS A 328 -25.22 26.11 -14.25
N PRO A 329 -24.52 27.13 -13.73
CA PRO A 329 -25.17 28.41 -13.39
C PRO A 329 -25.71 29.15 -14.64
N ASN A 330 -25.21 28.85 -15.83
CA ASN A 330 -25.70 29.40 -17.08
C ASN A 330 -26.15 28.27 -18.03
N ALA A 331 -27.45 28.04 -18.09
CA ALA A 331 -28.04 26.98 -18.91
C ALA A 331 -27.83 27.15 -20.43
N LYS A 332 -27.42 28.33 -20.90
CA LYS A 332 -27.09 28.56 -22.33
C LYS A 332 -25.75 27.91 -22.72
N ILE A 333 -24.84 27.72 -21.74
CA ILE A 333 -23.50 27.12 -21.96
C ILE A 333 -23.59 25.60 -21.81
N GLY A 334 -24.30 25.10 -20.83
CA GLY A 334 -24.47 23.69 -20.58
C GLY A 334 -25.47 23.37 -19.46
N ARG A 335 -25.88 22.10 -19.37
CA ARG A 335 -26.78 21.65 -18.28
C ARG A 335 -26.02 21.40 -16.99
N GLN A 336 -24.77 20.98 -17.10
CA GLN A 336 -23.91 20.60 -15.97
C GLN A 336 -22.56 21.30 -16.07
N LEU A 337 -21.93 21.49 -14.91
CA LEU A 337 -20.59 22.05 -14.72
C LEU A 337 -19.76 21.04 -13.94
N ALA A 338 -18.52 20.83 -14.34
CA ALA A 338 -17.57 20.04 -13.56
C ALA A 338 -17.17 20.81 -12.30
N GLN A 339 -17.16 20.13 -11.16
CA GLN A 339 -16.66 20.66 -9.88
C GLN A 339 -15.57 19.74 -9.35
N VAL A 340 -14.39 20.30 -9.04
CA VAL A 340 -13.23 19.53 -8.58
C VAL A 340 -13.15 19.56 -7.06
N SER A 341 -13.09 18.38 -6.44
CA SER A 341 -12.80 18.23 -5.01
C SER A 341 -11.29 18.35 -4.78
N ALA A 342 -10.89 19.38 -4.02
CA ALA A 342 -9.48 19.61 -3.69
C ALA A 342 -8.85 18.44 -2.91
N ASP A 343 -9.62 17.80 -2.04
CA ASP A 343 -9.15 16.68 -1.20
C ASP A 343 -8.89 15.40 -1.99
N LEU A 344 -9.54 15.22 -3.13
CA LEU A 344 -9.42 14.04 -3.98
C LEU A 344 -8.53 14.30 -5.20
N CYS A 345 -8.28 15.55 -5.57
CA CYS A 345 -7.49 15.90 -6.74
C CYS A 345 -6.01 15.55 -6.55
N ALA A 346 -5.49 14.68 -7.41
CA ALA A 346 -4.09 14.27 -7.42
C ALA A 346 -3.17 15.21 -8.23
N SER A 347 -3.69 16.32 -8.77
CA SER A 347 -2.93 17.27 -9.62
C SER A 347 -2.27 16.64 -10.86
N CYS A 348 -2.85 15.59 -11.41
CA CYS A 348 -2.26 14.89 -12.55
C CYS A 348 -2.53 15.55 -13.92
N GLY A 349 -3.58 16.36 -14.03
CA GLY A 349 -3.95 17.05 -15.27
C GLY A 349 -4.65 16.18 -16.33
N ILE A 350 -4.97 14.90 -16.06
CA ILE A 350 -5.68 14.03 -17.01
C ILE A 350 -6.98 14.67 -17.49
N CYS A 351 -7.69 15.36 -16.59
CA CYS A 351 -8.92 16.08 -16.92
C CYS A 351 -8.73 17.19 -17.98
N VAL A 352 -7.54 17.78 -18.07
CA VAL A 352 -7.18 18.75 -19.11
C VAL A 352 -7.06 18.06 -20.46
N GLY A 353 -6.34 16.94 -20.52
CA GLY A 353 -6.20 16.12 -21.74
C GLY A 353 -7.52 15.58 -22.27
N SER A 354 -8.47 15.30 -21.37
CA SER A 354 -9.80 14.79 -21.70
C SER A 354 -10.79 15.88 -22.16
N CYS A 355 -10.47 17.16 -21.90
CA CYS A 355 -11.40 18.25 -22.18
C CYS A 355 -11.46 18.58 -23.67
N PRO A 356 -12.62 18.57 -24.34
CA PRO A 356 -12.73 18.90 -25.75
C PRO A 356 -12.30 20.33 -26.09
N SER A 357 -12.36 21.26 -25.12
CA SER A 357 -11.89 22.63 -25.32
C SER A 357 -10.38 22.78 -25.23
N SER A 358 -9.65 21.72 -24.84
CA SER A 358 -8.20 21.70 -24.70
C SER A 358 -7.47 21.43 -26.04
N THR A 359 -8.07 21.81 -27.18
CA THR A 359 -7.43 21.67 -28.47
C THR A 359 -6.52 22.88 -28.77
N PRO A 360 -5.26 22.68 -29.17
CA PRO A 360 -4.35 23.77 -29.52
C PRO A 360 -4.72 24.50 -30.84
N PHE A 361 -5.60 23.91 -31.63
CA PHE A 361 -6.07 24.47 -32.91
C PHE A 361 -7.07 25.61 -32.77
N ARG A 362 -7.50 25.97 -31.57
CA ARG A 362 -8.34 27.16 -31.40
C ARG A 362 -7.57 28.42 -31.77
N SER A 363 -8.15 29.21 -32.66
CA SER A 363 -7.54 30.44 -33.23
C SER A 363 -7.53 31.63 -32.24
N ALA A 364 -7.71 31.41 -30.97
CA ALA A 364 -7.63 32.46 -29.97
C ALA A 364 -6.17 32.76 -29.60
N ALA A 365 -5.82 34.01 -29.41
CA ALA A 365 -4.48 34.44 -28.97
C ALA A 365 -4.14 33.78 -27.61
N GLU A 366 -5.13 33.63 -26.77
CA GLU A 366 -5.03 32.91 -25.48
C GLU A 366 -5.92 31.68 -25.48
N LEU A 367 -5.35 30.51 -25.24
CA LEU A 367 -6.07 29.26 -25.21
C LEU A 367 -6.69 29.05 -23.80
N VAL A 368 -7.99 29.35 -23.67
CA VAL A 368 -8.76 29.12 -22.45
C VAL A 368 -9.53 27.80 -22.57
N THR A 369 -9.30 26.90 -21.65
CA THR A 369 -9.93 25.56 -21.63
C THR A 369 -11.04 25.50 -20.60
N GLY A 370 -11.97 24.51 -20.71
CA GLY A 370 -13.05 24.32 -19.73
C GLY A 370 -12.56 23.80 -18.38
N ILE A 371 -11.37 23.19 -18.33
CA ILE A 371 -10.67 22.78 -17.12
C ILE A 371 -9.17 22.81 -17.38
N ASP A 372 -8.38 23.39 -16.47
CA ASP A 372 -6.94 23.52 -16.64
C ASP A 372 -6.17 23.33 -15.32
N MET A 373 -4.86 23.10 -15.43
CA MET A 373 -3.96 22.98 -14.28
C MET A 373 -3.20 24.29 -14.07
N PRO A 374 -3.38 24.98 -12.93
CA PRO A 374 -2.75 26.29 -12.71
C PRO A 374 -1.24 26.32 -12.77
N GLN A 375 -0.58 25.20 -12.37
CA GLN A 375 0.88 25.10 -12.39
C GLN A 375 1.47 24.76 -13.75
N MET A 376 0.65 24.34 -14.71
CA MET A 376 1.06 23.98 -16.08
C MET A 376 -0.12 24.21 -17.03
N PRO A 377 -0.48 25.48 -17.31
CA PRO A 377 -1.60 25.81 -18.16
C PRO A 377 -1.36 25.33 -19.59
N LEU A 378 -2.40 24.84 -20.24
CA LEU A 378 -2.32 24.32 -21.60
C LEU A 378 -1.85 25.40 -22.61
N ASN A 379 -2.26 26.65 -22.41
CA ASN A 379 -1.77 27.77 -23.22
C ASN A 379 -0.25 27.95 -23.12
N GLY A 380 0.31 27.81 -21.91
CA GLY A 380 1.76 27.84 -21.69
C GLY A 380 2.49 26.70 -22.43
N LEU A 381 1.91 25.50 -22.43
CA LEU A 381 2.47 24.35 -23.17
C LEU A 381 2.45 24.60 -24.68
N ARG A 382 1.37 25.20 -25.22
CA ARG A 382 1.29 25.60 -26.63
C ARG A 382 2.37 26.61 -26.99
N GLN A 383 2.50 27.68 -26.21
CA GLN A 383 3.50 28.73 -26.44
C GLN A 383 4.94 28.18 -26.32
N GLN A 384 5.19 27.28 -25.37
CA GLN A 384 6.49 26.63 -25.23
C GLN A 384 6.82 25.78 -26.46
N LEU A 385 5.86 24.99 -26.96
CA LEU A 385 6.05 24.20 -28.18
C LEU A 385 6.38 25.06 -29.38
N GLU A 386 5.57 26.11 -29.62
CA GLU A 386 5.74 27.02 -30.75
C GLU A 386 7.09 27.74 -30.68
N SER A 387 7.43 28.32 -29.52
CA SER A 387 8.66 29.09 -29.35
C SER A 387 9.91 28.23 -29.50
N GLN A 388 9.91 27.02 -28.95
CA GLN A 388 11.06 26.12 -29.05
C GLN A 388 11.22 25.54 -30.46
N LEU A 389 10.14 25.13 -31.13
CA LEU A 389 10.21 24.65 -32.51
C LEU A 389 10.67 25.73 -33.46
N SER A 390 10.20 26.97 -33.31
CA SER A 390 10.64 28.09 -34.17
C SER A 390 12.10 28.49 -33.93
N ALA A 391 12.65 28.25 -32.75
CA ALA A 391 14.05 28.53 -32.43
C ALA A 391 15.02 27.46 -32.99
N MET A 392 14.55 26.28 -33.31
CA MET A 392 15.38 25.20 -33.87
C MET A 392 15.69 25.46 -35.36
N GLN A 393 16.97 25.45 -35.72
CA GLN A 393 17.46 25.72 -37.10
C GLN A 393 17.67 24.45 -37.93
N VAL A 394 17.17 23.31 -37.51
CA VAL A 394 17.34 21.98 -38.11
C VAL A 394 16.06 21.57 -38.83
N GLU A 395 16.15 20.83 -39.94
CA GLU A 395 14.99 20.39 -40.72
C GLU A 395 14.26 19.24 -39.99
N ASP A 396 14.99 18.26 -39.41
CA ASP A 396 14.43 17.09 -38.74
C ASP A 396 14.25 17.33 -37.21
N ARG A 397 13.25 18.13 -36.86
CA ARG A 397 12.94 18.49 -35.47
C ARG A 397 12.10 17.40 -34.80
N ILE A 398 12.59 16.79 -33.74
CA ILE A 398 11.87 15.76 -32.98
C ILE A 398 11.38 16.37 -31.68
N VAL A 399 10.11 16.14 -31.36
CA VAL A 399 9.49 16.52 -30.07
C VAL A 399 9.35 15.30 -29.19
N VAL A 400 10.02 15.30 -28.02
CA VAL A 400 9.92 14.25 -27.04
C VAL A 400 9.14 14.76 -25.82
N ILE A 401 8.01 14.15 -25.54
CA ILE A 401 7.12 14.52 -24.44
C ILE A 401 7.11 13.38 -23.41
N GLY A 402 7.50 13.68 -22.18
CA GLY A 402 7.50 12.72 -21.10
C GLY A 402 6.77 13.23 -19.86
N CYS A 403 6.73 12.43 -18.79
CA CYS A 403 6.20 12.87 -17.52
C CYS A 403 7.31 13.00 -16.46
N ASP A 404 7.11 13.89 -15.49
CA ASP A 404 8.06 14.14 -14.39
C ASP A 404 8.32 12.91 -13.52
N ARG A 405 7.51 11.84 -13.65
CA ARG A 405 7.61 10.58 -12.89
C ARG A 405 8.11 9.41 -13.72
N GLY A 406 8.27 9.63 -15.03
CA GLY A 406 8.76 8.63 -16.00
C GLY A 406 10.24 8.77 -16.30
N ALA A 407 10.61 8.43 -17.54
CA ALA A 407 11.96 8.61 -18.05
C ALA A 407 12.36 10.11 -18.06
N ASN A 408 13.63 10.40 -17.76
CA ASN A 408 14.13 11.77 -17.79
C ASN A 408 14.31 12.26 -19.25
N VAL A 409 13.22 12.72 -19.85
CA VAL A 409 13.25 13.22 -21.25
C VAL A 409 14.08 14.50 -21.42
N LYS A 410 14.31 15.25 -20.35
CA LYS A 410 15.14 16.47 -20.38
C LYS A 410 16.59 16.17 -20.77
N ALA A 411 17.06 14.95 -20.49
CA ALA A 411 18.39 14.50 -20.88
C ALA A 411 18.53 14.24 -22.39
N LEU A 412 17.41 14.16 -23.12
CA LEU A 412 17.39 13.94 -24.58
C LEU A 412 17.38 15.24 -25.36
N ALA A 413 17.25 16.39 -24.69
CA ALA A 413 17.25 17.69 -25.38
C ALA A 413 18.59 17.93 -26.11
N GLY A 414 18.52 18.32 -27.37
CA GLY A 414 19.67 18.54 -28.24
C GLY A 414 19.34 19.55 -29.34
N ALA A 415 20.21 19.64 -30.34
CA ALA A 415 20.04 20.57 -31.46
C ALA A 415 18.80 20.22 -32.33
N ASP A 416 18.51 18.93 -32.45
CA ASP A 416 17.43 18.33 -33.25
C ASP A 416 16.27 17.83 -32.40
N VAL A 417 16.43 17.73 -31.06
CA VAL A 417 15.44 17.18 -30.13
C VAL A 417 14.97 18.25 -29.15
N MET A 418 13.70 18.60 -29.25
CA MET A 418 12.98 19.35 -28.22
C MET A 418 12.41 18.40 -27.19
N SER A 419 12.61 18.64 -25.88
CA SER A 419 12.04 17.85 -24.82
C SER A 419 11.07 18.66 -23.96
N MET A 420 9.90 18.06 -23.65
CA MET A 420 8.90 18.62 -22.75
C MET A 420 8.60 17.61 -21.65
N SER A 421 8.66 18.04 -20.38
CA SER A 421 8.25 17.22 -19.25
C SER A 421 6.93 17.73 -18.69
N LEU A 422 5.92 16.87 -18.68
CA LEU A 422 4.59 17.14 -18.16
C LEU A 422 4.43 16.57 -16.74
N ILE A 423 3.44 17.05 -16.01
CA ILE A 423 3.04 16.46 -14.72
C ILE A 423 2.64 14.98 -14.91
N CYS A 424 1.89 14.72 -15.98
CA CYS A 424 1.50 13.40 -16.45
C CYS A 424 1.28 13.46 -17.96
N THR A 425 1.69 12.44 -18.70
CA THR A 425 1.45 12.38 -20.16
C THR A 425 -0.03 12.36 -20.52
N GLY A 426 -0.90 11.83 -19.63
CA GLY A 426 -2.35 11.91 -19.79
C GLY A 426 -2.94 13.34 -19.75
N MET A 427 -2.13 14.34 -19.37
CA MET A 427 -2.51 15.75 -19.46
C MET A 427 -2.48 16.27 -20.91
N LEU A 428 -1.72 15.64 -21.80
CA LEU A 428 -1.57 16.06 -23.18
C LEU A 428 -2.85 15.70 -23.97
N PRO A 429 -3.58 16.66 -24.54
CA PRO A 429 -4.65 16.35 -25.49
C PRO A 429 -4.07 15.67 -26.73
N PRO A 430 -4.72 14.62 -27.28
CA PRO A 430 -4.23 13.92 -28.46
C PRO A 430 -3.98 14.85 -29.67
N SER A 431 -4.77 15.92 -29.79
CA SER A 431 -4.60 16.94 -30.83
C SER A 431 -3.28 17.71 -30.75
N PHE A 432 -2.57 17.69 -29.63
CA PHE A 432 -1.24 18.30 -29.52
C PHE A 432 -0.17 17.60 -30.35
N ILE A 433 -0.31 16.28 -30.57
CA ILE A 433 0.61 15.53 -31.43
C ILE A 433 0.50 16.04 -32.86
N GLU A 434 -0.72 16.14 -33.37
CA GLU A 434 -0.97 16.70 -34.71
C GLU A 434 -0.51 18.16 -34.81
N TYR A 435 -0.78 18.94 -33.77
CA TYR A 435 -0.37 20.33 -33.72
C TYR A 435 1.15 20.50 -33.79
N ALA A 436 1.90 19.68 -33.05
CA ALA A 436 3.38 19.71 -33.12
C ALA A 436 3.90 19.36 -34.51
N LEU A 437 3.32 18.38 -35.20
CA LEU A 437 3.67 18.02 -36.57
C LEU A 437 3.37 19.17 -37.53
N ARG A 438 2.20 19.81 -37.40
CA ARG A 438 1.86 21.00 -38.23
C ARG A 438 2.71 22.24 -37.91
N ALA A 439 3.22 22.35 -36.71
CA ALA A 439 4.14 23.40 -36.29
C ALA A 439 5.59 23.16 -36.77
N GLY A 440 5.84 22.09 -37.52
CA GLY A 440 7.11 21.80 -38.16
C GLY A 440 7.97 20.75 -37.44
N ALA A 441 7.39 19.95 -36.57
CA ALA A 441 8.08 18.77 -36.03
C ALA A 441 8.07 17.64 -37.08
N ALA A 442 9.22 17.02 -37.35
CA ALA A 442 9.35 15.82 -38.18
C ALA A 442 8.81 14.56 -37.48
N GLY A 443 8.84 14.53 -36.15
CA GLY A 443 8.33 13.42 -35.35
C GLY A 443 7.99 13.83 -33.94
N VAL A 444 7.04 13.09 -33.33
CA VAL A 444 6.63 13.26 -31.91
C VAL A 444 6.69 11.92 -31.18
N LEU A 445 7.46 11.86 -30.09
CA LEU A 445 7.54 10.72 -29.21
C LEU A 445 6.90 11.07 -27.87
N VAL A 446 5.92 10.27 -27.43
CA VAL A 446 5.29 10.41 -26.10
C VAL A 446 5.67 9.21 -25.25
N THR A 447 6.26 9.44 -24.06
CA THR A 447 6.68 8.40 -23.14
C THR A 447 6.19 8.72 -21.72
N GLY A 448 5.84 7.69 -20.94
CA GLY A 448 5.29 7.83 -19.60
C GLY A 448 5.95 6.91 -18.59
#